data_75f850cce224a0a7c94dd43ad07a0cb3
#
_entry.id   75f850cce224a0a7c94dd43ad07a0cb3
#
_cell.length_a   1.000
_cell.length_b   1.000
_cell.length_c   1.000
_cell.angle_alpha   90.00
_cell.angle_beta   90.00
_cell.angle_gamma   90.00
#
_symmetry.space_group_name_H-M   'P 1'
#
loop_
_entity.id
_entity.type
_entity.pdbx_description
1 polymer ?
#
loop_
_entity_poly.entity_id
_entity_poly.type
_entity_poly.pdbx_seq_one_letter_code
_entity_poly.pdbx_strand_id
1 'polypeptide(L)'
;MRIERFLYSSIPLTSRHSLEENLKDAFECADYCASFPLVFGPNAIAEHFLIRDDHEVSASLAVLRLTYDSNGALGQLPCIGSVCVKKSRQGQGLAKLLLQHLLNQLATEGLSEACLFASDDRVYRPFGFRYAQPDFLFDLTQAKADRNNLPPEYTFEFREGASLNEDEMKSLWKLHCRAHSNGASGDQSCPHFVISWREFSVFLSETPVSVLVLKCAATQSAAVAAMFFGKGADFPNTWHSLTLEPNQPVPTQIQLGKMLIAKALELKSGSQLHIETSDHVMFRWINDTFEHKRLENFMICRFTKNAASDARHSSNHDKGTIDPSSFVVPSFLSI
;
A
#
# COMPACT_ATOMS: atom_id res chain seq x y z
N MET A 1 12.75 -16.16 -26.12
CA MET A 1 12.31 -15.64 -24.82
C MET A 1 11.29 -14.54 -25.08
N ARG A 2 10.05 -14.70 -24.60
CA ARG A 2 8.93 -13.76 -24.83
C ARG A 2 8.46 -13.25 -23.47
N ILE A 3 8.09 -11.96 -23.38
CA ILE A 3 7.39 -11.39 -22.24
C ILE A 3 5.90 -11.44 -22.54
N GLU A 4 5.13 -12.02 -21.61
CA GLU A 4 3.69 -12.17 -21.75
C GLU A 4 2.99 -11.50 -20.55
N ARG A 5 1.83 -10.88 -20.82
CA ARG A 5 1.01 -10.16 -19.83
C ARG A 5 -0.27 -10.95 -19.53
N PHE A 6 -0.59 -11.09 -18.26
CA PHE A 6 -1.75 -11.83 -17.77
C PHE A 6 -2.44 -11.11 -16.60
N LEU A 7 -3.72 -11.35 -16.42
CA LEU A 7 -4.32 -11.29 -15.08
C LEU A 7 -4.00 -12.62 -14.37
N TYR A 8 -3.89 -12.62 -13.06
CA TYR A 8 -3.49 -13.82 -12.30
C TYR A 8 -4.36 -15.04 -12.62
N SER A 9 -5.69 -14.84 -12.65
CA SER A 9 -6.67 -15.91 -12.98
C SER A 9 -6.50 -16.50 -14.38
N SER A 10 -5.89 -15.76 -15.32
CA SER A 10 -5.66 -16.17 -16.70
C SER A 10 -4.30 -16.82 -16.95
N ILE A 11 -3.40 -16.83 -15.95
CA ILE A 11 -2.12 -17.54 -16.05
C ILE A 11 -2.40 -19.04 -16.13
N PRO A 12 -1.85 -19.78 -17.13
CA PRO A 12 -1.98 -21.23 -17.20
C PRO A 12 -1.57 -21.93 -15.89
N LEU A 13 -2.32 -22.92 -15.44
CA LEU A 13 -2.14 -23.53 -14.11
C LEU A 13 -0.70 -23.98 -13.82
N THR A 14 -0.05 -24.61 -14.80
CA THR A 14 1.34 -25.06 -14.69
C THR A 14 2.33 -23.90 -14.53
N SER A 15 2.13 -22.81 -15.27
CA SER A 15 2.96 -21.59 -15.12
C SER A 15 2.65 -20.84 -13.83
N ARG A 16 1.40 -20.89 -13.35
CA ARG A 16 1.01 -20.31 -12.06
C ARG A 16 1.74 -21.01 -10.91
N HIS A 17 1.74 -22.33 -10.90
CA HIS A 17 2.46 -23.11 -9.90
C HIS A 17 3.97 -22.78 -9.90
N SER A 18 4.59 -22.71 -11.10
CA SER A 18 6.00 -22.31 -11.23
C SER A 18 6.25 -20.88 -10.73
N LEU A 19 5.32 -19.94 -10.96
CA LEU A 19 5.37 -18.57 -10.45
C LEU A 19 5.32 -18.55 -8.92
N GLU A 20 4.36 -19.25 -8.33
CA GLU A 20 4.15 -19.30 -6.87
C GLU A 20 5.37 -19.88 -6.15
N GLU A 21 5.98 -20.96 -6.68
CA GLU A 21 7.22 -21.51 -6.13
C GLU A 21 8.38 -20.54 -6.21
N ASN A 22 8.56 -19.84 -7.35
CA ASN A 22 9.61 -18.83 -7.49
C ASN A 22 9.43 -17.67 -6.50
N LEU A 23 8.20 -17.22 -6.25
CA LEU A 23 7.90 -16.17 -5.30
C LEU A 23 8.16 -16.62 -3.87
N LYS A 24 7.72 -17.83 -3.50
CA LYS A 24 8.00 -18.43 -2.20
C LYS A 24 9.51 -18.51 -1.92
N ASP A 25 10.29 -18.94 -2.90
CA ASP A 25 11.74 -19.05 -2.77
C ASP A 25 12.43 -17.68 -2.71
N ALA A 26 11.97 -16.70 -3.52
CA ALA A 26 12.59 -15.40 -3.61
C ALA A 26 12.32 -14.52 -2.37
N PHE A 27 11.14 -14.64 -1.79
CA PHE A 27 10.72 -13.86 -0.63
C PHE A 27 10.79 -14.65 0.70
N GLU A 28 11.26 -15.89 0.66
CA GLU A 28 11.39 -16.78 1.83
C GLU A 28 10.10 -16.88 2.65
N CYS A 29 8.95 -16.82 1.98
CA CYS A 29 7.63 -16.79 2.60
C CYS A 29 6.72 -17.84 1.96
N ALA A 30 6.32 -18.84 2.76
CA ALA A 30 5.48 -19.95 2.28
C ALA A 30 4.11 -19.46 1.77
N ASP A 31 3.53 -18.48 2.44
CA ASP A 31 2.19 -17.94 2.18
C ASP A 31 2.24 -16.60 1.44
N TYR A 32 3.31 -16.35 0.67
CA TYR A 32 3.51 -15.08 -0.02
C TYR A 32 2.29 -14.68 -0.86
N CYS A 33 1.82 -15.56 -1.73
CA CYS A 33 0.68 -15.25 -2.59
C CYS A 33 -0.62 -15.02 -1.81
N ALA A 34 -0.86 -15.77 -0.73
CA ALA A 34 -2.03 -15.58 0.14
C ALA A 34 -1.98 -14.24 0.90
N SER A 35 -0.81 -13.67 1.11
CA SER A 35 -0.63 -12.37 1.77
C SER A 35 -1.06 -11.17 0.89
N PHE A 36 -1.15 -11.36 -0.44
CA PHE A 36 -1.43 -10.28 -1.40
C PHE A 36 -2.60 -10.65 -2.33
N PRO A 37 -3.84 -10.77 -1.83
CA PRO A 37 -4.99 -11.25 -2.62
C PRO A 37 -5.37 -10.33 -3.79
N LEU A 38 -5.09 -9.02 -3.70
CA LEU A 38 -5.26 -8.08 -4.82
C LEU A 38 -4.30 -8.38 -5.99
N VAL A 39 -3.21 -9.12 -5.71
CA VAL A 39 -2.20 -9.48 -6.71
C VAL A 39 -2.35 -10.94 -7.15
N PHE A 40 -2.55 -11.87 -6.23
CA PHE A 40 -2.48 -13.33 -6.48
C PHE A 40 -3.77 -14.10 -6.16
N GLY A 41 -4.83 -13.43 -5.74
CA GLY A 41 -6.10 -14.09 -5.40
C GLY A 41 -7.00 -14.36 -6.61
N PRO A 42 -8.11 -15.06 -6.41
CA PRO A 42 -9.12 -15.27 -7.44
C PRO A 42 -9.76 -13.95 -7.92
N ASN A 43 -9.80 -12.95 -7.04
CA ASN A 43 -10.27 -11.61 -7.30
C ASN A 43 -9.15 -10.61 -7.60
N ALA A 44 -7.93 -11.09 -7.87
CA ALA A 44 -6.79 -10.26 -8.18
C ALA A 44 -7.05 -9.32 -9.36
N ILE A 45 -6.57 -8.09 -9.23
CA ILE A 45 -6.71 -7.02 -10.23
C ILE A 45 -5.36 -6.60 -10.81
N ALA A 46 -4.26 -7.08 -10.23
CA ALA A 46 -2.92 -6.80 -10.72
C ALA A 46 -2.64 -7.53 -12.04
N GLU A 47 -1.83 -6.89 -12.87
CA GLU A 47 -1.33 -7.45 -14.12
C GLU A 47 0.05 -8.08 -13.86
N HIS A 48 0.27 -9.26 -14.43
CA HIS A 48 1.52 -10.00 -14.30
C HIS A 48 2.26 -10.01 -15.62
N PHE A 49 3.54 -9.70 -15.58
CA PHE A 49 4.46 -9.80 -16.70
C PHE A 49 5.42 -10.95 -16.44
N LEU A 50 5.38 -11.95 -17.30
CA LEU A 50 6.13 -13.19 -17.15
C LEU A 50 7.11 -13.38 -18.29
N ILE A 51 8.34 -13.80 -17.95
CA ILE A 51 9.26 -14.43 -18.89
C ILE A 51 9.18 -15.92 -18.62
N ARG A 52 8.74 -16.69 -19.61
CA ARG A 52 8.61 -18.13 -19.46
C ARG A 52 9.13 -18.89 -20.69
N ASP A 53 9.54 -20.12 -20.44
CA ASP A 53 9.85 -21.12 -21.45
C ASP A 53 8.84 -22.27 -21.23
N ASP A 54 7.92 -22.47 -22.19
CA ASP A 54 6.77 -23.39 -22.10
C ASP A 54 5.92 -23.13 -20.84
N HIS A 55 6.14 -23.91 -19.78
CA HIS A 55 5.39 -23.85 -18.53
C HIS A 55 6.20 -23.25 -17.38
N GLU A 56 7.50 -23.15 -17.54
CA GLU A 56 8.41 -22.67 -16.51
C GLU A 56 8.54 -21.16 -16.54
N VAL A 57 8.26 -20.50 -15.41
CA VAL A 57 8.46 -19.05 -15.24
C VAL A 57 9.90 -18.79 -14.83
N SER A 58 10.64 -18.07 -15.67
CA SER A 58 12.04 -17.68 -15.42
C SER A 58 12.14 -16.35 -14.65
N ALA A 59 11.20 -15.43 -14.87
CA ALA A 59 11.13 -14.16 -14.17
C ALA A 59 9.70 -13.60 -14.22
N SER A 60 9.34 -12.81 -13.22
CA SER A 60 8.03 -12.17 -13.11
C SER A 60 8.10 -10.81 -12.44
N LEU A 61 7.11 -9.99 -12.69
CA LEU A 61 6.71 -8.84 -11.88
C LEU A 61 5.19 -8.67 -11.93
N ALA A 62 4.64 -8.03 -10.92
CA ALA A 62 3.22 -7.65 -10.88
C ALA A 62 3.08 -6.12 -10.92
N VAL A 63 1.95 -5.66 -11.44
CA VAL A 63 1.60 -4.22 -11.48
C VAL A 63 0.18 -4.04 -10.99
N LEU A 64 0.03 -3.31 -9.90
CA LEU A 64 -1.26 -2.84 -9.39
C LEU A 64 -1.45 -1.38 -9.83
N ARG A 65 -2.54 -1.07 -10.52
CA ARG A 65 -2.83 0.30 -10.97
C ARG A 65 -3.59 1.04 -9.88
N LEU A 66 -2.85 1.83 -9.10
CA LEU A 66 -3.43 2.68 -8.07
C LEU A 66 -4.13 3.86 -8.71
N THR A 67 -5.36 4.15 -8.27
CA THR A 67 -6.08 5.35 -8.70
C THR A 67 -5.86 6.45 -7.67
N TYR A 68 -5.57 7.66 -8.12
CA TYR A 68 -5.50 8.84 -7.27
C TYR A 68 -6.40 9.95 -7.80
N ASP A 69 -6.86 10.81 -6.89
CA ASP A 69 -7.55 12.06 -7.21
C ASP A 69 -6.60 13.23 -6.94
N SER A 70 -6.51 14.12 -7.93
CA SER A 70 -5.79 15.39 -7.81
C SER A 70 -6.73 16.50 -8.24
N ASN A 71 -7.32 17.19 -7.28
CA ASN A 71 -8.26 18.30 -7.54
C ASN A 71 -9.46 17.90 -8.43
N GLY A 72 -10.03 16.74 -8.23
CA GLY A 72 -11.14 16.20 -9.03
C GLY A 72 -10.74 15.57 -10.36
N ALA A 73 -9.45 15.52 -10.66
CA ALA A 73 -8.91 14.80 -11.82
C ALA A 73 -8.36 13.44 -11.40
N LEU A 74 -8.99 12.37 -11.88
CA LEU A 74 -8.51 11.02 -11.61
C LEU A 74 -7.30 10.68 -12.48
N GLY A 75 -6.25 10.19 -11.84
CA GLY A 75 -5.04 9.66 -12.46
C GLY A 75 -4.77 8.22 -12.07
N GLN A 76 -3.78 7.61 -12.72
CA GLN A 76 -3.30 6.27 -12.38
C GLN A 76 -1.80 6.31 -12.09
N LEU A 77 -1.41 5.65 -11.01
CA LEU A 77 -0.01 5.41 -10.64
C LEU A 77 0.22 3.90 -10.58
N PRO A 78 0.86 3.28 -11.60
CA PRO A 78 1.23 1.87 -11.56
C PRO A 78 2.21 1.60 -10.42
N CYS A 79 1.84 0.72 -9.51
CA CYS A 79 2.68 0.22 -8.43
C CYS A 79 3.27 -1.13 -8.84
N ILE A 80 4.58 -1.21 -8.96
CA ILE A 80 5.33 -2.41 -9.35
C ILE A 80 5.70 -3.18 -8.10
N GLY A 81 5.41 -4.47 -8.09
CA GLY A 81 5.77 -5.34 -6.98
C GLY A 81 6.09 -6.75 -7.40
N SER A 82 6.44 -7.57 -6.43
CA SER A 82 6.69 -9.00 -6.60
C SER A 82 7.68 -9.31 -7.73
N VAL A 83 8.71 -8.46 -7.88
CA VAL A 83 9.76 -8.64 -8.89
C VAL A 83 10.61 -9.83 -8.49
N CYS A 84 10.54 -10.90 -9.27
CA CYS A 84 11.17 -12.17 -8.97
C CYS A 84 11.92 -12.72 -10.19
N VAL A 85 13.07 -13.32 -9.95
CA VAL A 85 13.83 -14.09 -10.94
C VAL A 85 14.17 -15.44 -10.32
N LYS A 86 13.81 -16.53 -11.03
CA LYS A 86 14.14 -17.89 -10.63
C LYS A 86 15.63 -17.98 -10.25
N LYS A 87 15.96 -18.59 -9.13
CA LYS A 87 17.32 -18.63 -8.56
C LYS A 87 18.37 -19.09 -9.56
N SER A 88 18.08 -20.12 -10.37
CA SER A 88 18.98 -20.63 -11.40
C SER A 88 19.14 -19.71 -12.62
N ARG A 89 18.34 -18.65 -12.74
CA ARG A 89 18.33 -17.70 -13.85
C ARG A 89 18.76 -16.28 -13.43
N GLN A 90 19.17 -16.12 -12.18
CA GLN A 90 19.68 -14.84 -11.67
C GLN A 90 20.98 -14.45 -12.36
N GLY A 91 21.32 -13.16 -12.37
CA GLY A 91 22.50 -12.62 -13.07
C GLY A 91 22.36 -12.50 -14.60
N GLN A 92 21.27 -12.99 -15.21
CA GLN A 92 21.03 -12.95 -16.67
C GLN A 92 20.30 -11.66 -17.12
N GLY A 93 20.08 -10.69 -16.25
CA GLY A 93 19.43 -9.43 -16.58
C GLY A 93 17.90 -9.51 -16.79
N LEU A 94 17.23 -10.59 -16.39
CA LEU A 94 15.81 -10.82 -16.66
C LEU A 94 14.91 -9.79 -15.96
N ALA A 95 15.21 -9.39 -14.70
CA ALA A 95 14.49 -8.33 -14.02
C ALA A 95 14.62 -6.99 -14.77
N LYS A 96 15.82 -6.66 -15.24
CA LYS A 96 16.06 -5.46 -16.05
C LYS A 96 15.22 -5.48 -17.33
N LEU A 97 15.16 -6.62 -18.00
CA LEU A 97 14.38 -6.78 -19.24
C LEU A 97 12.89 -6.59 -19.00
N LEU A 98 12.34 -7.16 -17.90
CA LEU A 98 10.92 -6.99 -17.50
C LEU A 98 10.61 -5.52 -17.18
N LEU A 99 11.43 -4.87 -16.36
CA LEU A 99 11.25 -3.46 -16.00
C LEU A 99 11.28 -2.56 -17.22
N GLN A 100 12.25 -2.73 -18.10
CA GLN A 100 12.35 -1.94 -19.35
C GLN A 100 11.12 -2.15 -20.25
N HIS A 101 10.67 -3.39 -20.40
CA HIS A 101 9.48 -3.70 -21.19
C HIS A 101 8.24 -3.03 -20.59
N LEU A 102 8.05 -3.16 -19.28
CA LEU A 102 6.92 -2.55 -18.57
C LEU A 102 6.92 -1.03 -18.72
N LEU A 103 8.04 -0.34 -18.42
CA LEU A 103 8.09 1.13 -18.51
C LEU A 103 7.81 1.63 -19.92
N ASN A 104 8.31 0.93 -20.96
CA ASN A 104 8.00 1.26 -22.35
C ASN A 104 6.50 1.07 -22.66
N GLN A 105 5.89 0.02 -22.13
CA GLN A 105 4.45 -0.22 -22.30
C GLN A 105 3.62 0.85 -21.60
N LEU A 106 3.92 1.19 -20.34
CA LEU A 106 3.24 2.25 -19.60
C LEU A 106 3.34 3.60 -20.33
N ALA A 107 4.53 3.93 -20.86
CA ALA A 107 4.72 5.14 -21.67
C ALA A 107 3.87 5.12 -22.96
N THR A 108 3.71 3.96 -23.59
CA THR A 108 2.84 3.79 -24.77
C THR A 108 1.37 3.98 -24.40
N GLU A 109 0.96 3.55 -23.22
CA GLU A 109 -0.38 3.75 -22.64
C GLU A 109 -0.64 5.22 -22.22
N GLY A 110 0.37 6.09 -22.30
CA GLY A 110 0.26 7.52 -21.98
C GLY A 110 0.55 7.86 -20.52
N LEU A 111 1.02 6.89 -19.74
CA LEU A 111 1.47 7.09 -18.37
C LEU A 111 2.91 7.63 -18.35
N SER A 112 3.24 8.43 -17.37
CA SER A 112 4.56 9.07 -17.23
C SER A 112 5.25 8.75 -15.90
N GLU A 113 4.56 8.06 -15.01
CA GLU A 113 5.05 7.75 -13.66
C GLU A 113 4.74 6.31 -13.28
N ALA A 114 5.58 5.72 -12.43
CA ALA A 114 5.35 4.45 -11.77
C ALA A 114 6.01 4.48 -10.39
N CYS A 115 5.48 3.70 -9.45
CA CYS A 115 6.05 3.56 -8.11
C CYS A 115 6.34 2.09 -7.77
N LEU A 116 7.09 1.89 -6.71
CA LEU A 116 7.35 0.58 -6.10
C LEU A 116 7.80 0.76 -4.64
N PHE A 117 7.81 -0.35 -3.92
CA PHE A 117 8.41 -0.45 -2.59
C PHE A 117 9.65 -1.35 -2.67
N ALA A 118 10.80 -0.84 -2.24
CA ALA A 118 12.04 -1.61 -2.19
C ALA A 118 12.98 -1.08 -1.10
N SER A 119 13.54 -1.99 -0.33
CA SER A 119 14.62 -1.70 0.62
C SER A 119 15.99 -1.59 -0.05
N ASP A 120 16.14 -2.09 -1.28
CA ASP A 120 17.37 -2.05 -2.08
C ASP A 120 17.07 -1.45 -3.45
N ASP A 121 17.61 -0.27 -3.71
CA ASP A 121 17.37 0.50 -4.93
C ASP A 121 18.27 0.13 -6.11
N ARG A 122 19.28 -0.72 -5.92
CA ARG A 122 20.30 -1.04 -6.94
C ARG A 122 19.72 -1.54 -8.26
N VAL A 123 18.62 -2.30 -8.19
CA VAL A 123 17.93 -2.82 -9.38
C VAL A 123 17.13 -1.72 -10.08
N TYR A 124 16.57 -0.77 -9.34
CA TYR A 124 15.55 0.18 -9.79
C TYR A 124 16.13 1.56 -10.14
N ARG A 125 17.20 1.99 -9.45
CA ARG A 125 17.89 3.26 -9.69
C ARG A 125 18.31 3.48 -11.15
N PRO A 126 18.82 2.46 -11.90
CA PRO A 126 19.15 2.62 -13.32
C PRO A 126 17.96 3.00 -14.22
N PHE A 127 16.72 2.76 -13.77
CA PHE A 127 15.48 3.12 -14.46
C PHE A 127 14.92 4.47 -14.03
N GLY A 128 15.63 5.22 -13.20
CA GLY A 128 15.19 6.53 -12.74
C GLY A 128 14.37 6.51 -11.46
N PHE A 129 14.15 5.36 -10.83
CA PHE A 129 13.49 5.31 -9.53
C PHE A 129 14.31 6.02 -8.45
N ARG A 130 13.64 6.81 -7.64
CA ARG A 130 14.23 7.54 -6.50
C ARG A 130 13.31 7.41 -5.32
N TYR A 131 13.88 7.35 -4.13
CA TYR A 131 13.10 7.42 -2.89
C TYR A 131 12.31 8.72 -2.86
N ALA A 132 11.04 8.58 -2.49
CA ALA A 132 10.11 9.69 -2.34
C ALA A 132 9.88 9.96 -0.83
N GLN A 133 8.63 9.94 -0.39
CA GLN A 133 8.29 10.20 1.01
C GLN A 133 8.64 8.98 1.87
N PRO A 134 9.24 9.17 3.07
CA PRO A 134 9.47 8.09 4.01
C PRO A 134 8.19 7.72 4.77
N ASP A 135 8.07 6.44 5.10
CA ASP A 135 7.16 5.93 6.11
C ASP A 135 7.84 5.87 7.47
N PHE A 136 7.05 5.67 8.52
CA PHE A 136 7.54 5.61 9.90
C PHE A 136 7.00 4.36 10.60
N LEU A 137 7.90 3.63 11.23
CA LEU A 137 7.57 2.45 12.02
C LEU A 137 7.89 2.72 13.49
N PHE A 138 6.87 2.88 14.32
CA PHE A 138 6.96 3.17 15.74
C PHE A 138 6.94 1.89 16.56
N ASP A 139 7.84 1.81 17.54
CA ASP A 139 7.88 0.70 18.49
C ASP A 139 6.93 0.96 19.66
N LEU A 140 5.87 0.17 19.73
CA LEU A 140 4.88 0.25 20.80
C LEU A 140 5.26 -0.56 22.04
N THR A 141 6.40 -1.27 22.06
CA THR A 141 6.76 -2.19 23.16
C THR A 141 6.95 -1.50 24.50
N GLN A 142 7.35 -0.22 24.50
CA GLN A 142 7.64 0.56 25.70
C GLN A 142 6.48 1.46 26.15
N ALA A 143 5.35 1.42 25.44
CA ALA A 143 4.22 2.26 25.77
C ALA A 143 3.58 1.86 27.11
N LYS A 144 3.57 2.79 28.05
CA LYS A 144 2.65 2.71 29.18
C LYS A 144 1.28 3.12 28.68
N ALA A 145 0.40 2.15 28.50
CA ALA A 145 -0.99 2.42 28.18
C ALA A 145 -1.57 3.31 29.29
N ASP A 146 -1.78 4.58 28.99
CA ASP A 146 -2.54 5.45 29.86
C ASP A 146 -3.97 4.92 29.79
N ARG A 147 -4.39 4.16 30.82
CA ARG A 147 -5.74 3.59 30.93
C ARG A 147 -6.74 4.71 31.16
N ASN A 148 -6.85 5.61 30.20
CA ASN A 148 -7.89 6.60 30.21
C ASN A 148 -9.24 5.89 30.13
N ASN A 149 -10.08 6.15 31.13
CA ASN A 149 -11.46 5.64 31.15
C ASN A 149 -12.14 6.02 29.84
N LEU A 150 -12.49 5.00 29.06
CA LEU A 150 -13.25 5.18 27.83
C LEU A 150 -14.56 5.88 28.17
N PRO A 151 -14.89 7.03 27.57
CA PRO A 151 -16.19 7.63 27.74
C PRO A 151 -17.30 6.62 27.35
N PRO A 152 -18.40 6.56 28.10
CA PRO A 152 -19.40 5.49 27.96
C PRO A 152 -20.09 5.43 26.59
N GLU A 153 -20.01 6.52 25.82
CA GLU A 153 -20.52 6.59 24.45
C GLU A 153 -19.66 5.86 23.42
N TYR A 154 -18.44 5.42 23.77
CA TYR A 154 -17.54 4.72 22.84
C TYR A 154 -17.43 3.24 23.19
N THR A 155 -17.31 2.42 22.13
CA THR A 155 -17.08 0.97 22.25
C THR A 155 -16.00 0.52 21.28
N PHE A 156 -15.20 -0.46 21.71
CA PHE A 156 -14.20 -1.10 20.84
C PHE A 156 -14.70 -2.43 20.32
N GLU A 157 -14.39 -2.69 19.08
CA GLU A 157 -14.51 -4.02 18.46
C GLU A 157 -13.18 -4.42 17.84
N PHE A 158 -12.74 -5.66 18.10
CA PHE A 158 -11.57 -6.24 17.47
C PHE A 158 -11.95 -7.57 16.83
N ARG A 159 -11.85 -7.66 15.52
CA ARG A 159 -12.33 -8.79 14.73
C ARG A 159 -11.41 -9.08 13.56
N GLU A 160 -11.44 -10.32 13.06
CA GLU A 160 -10.83 -10.66 11.77
C GLU A 160 -11.61 -9.98 10.64
N GLY A 161 -10.86 -9.44 9.65
CA GLY A 161 -11.46 -8.75 8.51
C GLY A 161 -12.48 -9.61 7.76
N ALA A 162 -12.14 -10.89 7.53
CA ALA A 162 -13.04 -11.87 6.90
C ALA A 162 -14.33 -12.17 7.67
N SER A 163 -14.42 -11.81 8.96
CA SER A 163 -15.62 -12.00 9.78
C SER A 163 -16.61 -10.82 9.71
N LEU A 164 -16.23 -9.72 9.07
CA LEU A 164 -17.07 -8.55 8.92
C LEU A 164 -18.17 -8.79 7.86
N ASN A 165 -19.39 -8.33 8.15
CA ASN A 165 -20.43 -8.29 7.14
C ASN A 165 -20.25 -7.10 6.17
N GLU A 166 -21.02 -7.09 5.09
CA GLU A 166 -20.90 -6.09 4.04
C GLU A 166 -21.15 -4.65 4.52
N ASP A 167 -22.11 -4.45 5.43
CA ASP A 167 -22.43 -3.11 5.95
C ASP A 167 -21.33 -2.58 6.87
N GLU A 168 -20.74 -3.44 7.68
CA GLU A 168 -19.57 -3.12 8.51
C GLU A 168 -18.36 -2.75 7.63
N MET A 169 -18.06 -3.55 6.61
CA MET A 169 -17.00 -3.25 5.65
C MET A 169 -17.25 -1.93 4.91
N LYS A 170 -18.50 -1.67 4.49
CA LYS A 170 -18.88 -0.39 3.85
C LYS A 170 -18.72 0.81 4.77
N SER A 171 -19.03 0.65 6.07
CA SER A 171 -18.82 1.69 7.06
C SER A 171 -17.34 2.05 7.21
N LEU A 172 -16.48 1.03 7.29
CA LEU A 172 -15.02 1.21 7.35
C LEU A 172 -14.46 1.83 6.07
N TRP A 173 -14.90 1.35 4.90
CA TRP A 173 -14.51 1.92 3.62
C TRP A 173 -14.86 3.42 3.51
N LYS A 174 -16.09 3.79 3.90
CA LYS A 174 -16.52 5.20 3.92
C LYS A 174 -15.67 6.05 4.86
N LEU A 175 -15.36 5.53 6.07
CA LEU A 175 -14.47 6.21 7.01
C LEU A 175 -13.08 6.42 6.40
N HIS A 176 -12.51 5.37 5.79
CA HIS A 176 -11.22 5.43 5.13
C HIS A 176 -11.21 6.46 3.98
N CYS A 177 -12.19 6.41 3.10
CA CYS A 177 -12.30 7.37 2.00
C CYS A 177 -12.39 8.82 2.52
N ARG A 178 -13.21 9.09 3.55
CA ARG A 178 -13.31 10.45 4.12
C ARG A 178 -12.00 10.92 4.74
N ALA A 179 -11.31 10.04 5.47
CA ALA A 179 -10.05 10.40 6.13
C ALA A 179 -8.94 10.75 5.11
N HIS A 180 -8.92 10.08 3.97
CA HIS A 180 -7.89 10.29 2.95
C HIS A 180 -8.26 11.35 1.90
N SER A 181 -9.56 11.61 1.66
CA SER A 181 -9.99 12.64 0.70
C SER A 181 -9.76 14.08 1.17
N ASN A 182 -9.63 14.32 2.48
CA ASN A 182 -9.46 15.66 3.02
C ASN A 182 -7.99 16.07 3.21
N GLY A 183 -7.03 15.19 2.87
CA GLY A 183 -5.61 15.37 3.19
C GLY A 183 -5.39 15.59 4.69
N ALA A 184 -4.36 15.04 5.26
CA ALA A 184 -4.06 15.25 6.69
C ALA A 184 -3.79 16.73 7.04
N SER A 185 -3.47 17.56 6.05
CA SER A 185 -3.18 19.00 6.16
C SER A 185 -4.37 19.91 5.86
N GLY A 186 -5.52 19.38 5.43
CA GLY A 186 -6.62 20.20 4.91
C GLY A 186 -6.33 20.88 3.56
N ASP A 187 -5.16 20.62 2.98
CA ASP A 187 -4.79 21.10 1.65
C ASP A 187 -5.35 20.17 0.58
N GLN A 188 -6.44 20.59 -0.07
CA GLN A 188 -7.06 19.84 -1.17
C GLN A 188 -6.17 19.74 -2.42
N SER A 189 -5.03 20.44 -2.46
CA SER A 189 -4.12 20.41 -3.61
C SER A 189 -3.25 19.15 -3.69
N CYS A 190 -3.14 18.36 -2.58
CA CYS A 190 -2.34 17.14 -2.56
C CYS A 190 -3.11 15.98 -3.18
N PRO A 191 -2.49 15.22 -4.10
CA PRO A 191 -3.07 13.99 -4.61
C PRO A 191 -3.29 12.96 -3.51
N HIS A 192 -4.46 12.31 -3.51
CA HIS A 192 -4.75 11.23 -2.58
C HIS A 192 -5.21 9.98 -3.32
N PHE A 193 -4.86 8.81 -2.79
CA PHE A 193 -5.28 7.55 -3.39
C PHE A 193 -6.74 7.26 -3.11
N VAL A 194 -7.44 6.88 -4.18
CA VAL A 194 -8.84 6.46 -4.14
C VAL A 194 -8.89 4.96 -4.19
N ILE A 195 -9.32 4.33 -3.09
CA ILE A 195 -9.58 2.90 -3.08
C ILE A 195 -11.03 2.61 -3.45
N SER A 196 -11.24 1.75 -4.43
CA SER A 196 -12.57 1.29 -4.78
C SER A 196 -13.14 0.37 -3.69
N TRP A 197 -14.48 0.30 -3.62
CA TRP A 197 -15.17 -0.67 -2.76
C TRP A 197 -14.68 -2.11 -2.99
N ARG A 198 -14.47 -2.48 -4.27
CA ARG A 198 -13.97 -3.82 -4.62
C ARG A 198 -12.60 -4.11 -4.02
N GLU A 199 -11.65 -3.19 -4.18
CA GLU A 199 -10.28 -3.34 -3.63
C GLU A 199 -10.31 -3.47 -2.11
N PHE A 200 -11.06 -2.59 -1.44
CA PHE A 200 -11.17 -2.58 0.01
C PHE A 200 -11.86 -3.83 0.54
N SER A 201 -12.92 -4.31 -0.10
CA SER A 201 -13.62 -5.53 0.31
C SER A 201 -12.76 -6.78 0.12
N VAL A 202 -12.01 -6.89 -0.99
CA VAL A 202 -11.06 -7.98 -1.21
C VAL A 202 -9.95 -7.94 -0.15
N PHE A 203 -9.39 -6.75 0.13
CA PHE A 203 -8.40 -6.61 1.19
C PHE A 203 -8.91 -7.14 2.53
N LEU A 204 -10.10 -6.75 2.97
CA LEU A 204 -10.64 -7.19 4.25
C LEU A 204 -11.03 -8.66 4.30
N SER A 205 -11.59 -9.20 3.22
CA SER A 205 -12.14 -10.56 3.20
C SER A 205 -11.10 -11.64 2.89
N GLU A 206 -10.05 -11.31 2.16
CA GLU A 206 -9.09 -12.28 1.65
C GLU A 206 -7.67 -12.14 2.24
N THR A 207 -7.32 -10.97 2.81
CA THR A 207 -6.04 -10.78 3.50
C THR A 207 -6.14 -11.25 4.96
N PRO A 208 -5.12 -11.90 5.51
CA PRO A 208 -5.07 -12.26 6.93
C PRO A 208 -4.86 -11.03 7.82
N VAL A 209 -5.89 -10.21 7.94
CA VAL A 209 -5.89 -8.94 8.67
C VAL A 209 -6.95 -8.93 9.74
N SER A 210 -6.63 -8.36 10.92
CA SER A 210 -7.63 -8.05 11.95
C SER A 210 -7.89 -6.54 11.98
N VAL A 211 -9.08 -6.14 12.39
CA VAL A 211 -9.52 -4.74 12.43
C VAL A 211 -9.88 -4.37 13.87
N LEU A 212 -9.29 -3.28 14.36
CA LEU A 212 -9.72 -2.63 15.58
C LEU A 212 -10.55 -1.40 15.21
N VAL A 213 -11.80 -1.37 15.66
CA VAL A 213 -12.75 -0.31 15.35
C VAL A 213 -13.18 0.36 16.65
N LEU A 214 -13.23 1.68 16.64
CA LEU A 214 -13.86 2.50 17.67
C LEU A 214 -15.18 3.02 17.12
N LYS A 215 -16.27 2.67 17.79
CA LYS A 215 -17.63 3.09 17.46
C LYS A 215 -18.15 4.11 18.48
N CYS A 216 -18.97 5.04 18.03
CA CYS A 216 -19.63 6.03 18.88
C CYS A 216 -21.15 5.81 18.87
N ALA A 217 -21.76 5.66 20.04
CA ALA A 217 -23.21 5.47 20.17
C ALA A 217 -24.02 6.67 19.63
N ALA A 218 -23.48 7.89 19.76
CA ALA A 218 -24.11 9.12 19.26
C ALA A 218 -24.24 9.16 17.73
N THR A 219 -23.42 8.37 17.01
CA THR A 219 -23.44 8.26 15.54
C THR A 219 -24.11 6.97 15.05
N GLN A 220 -25.08 6.46 15.79
CA GLN A 220 -25.75 5.18 15.50
C GLN A 220 -24.76 4.00 15.39
N SER A 221 -23.74 4.00 16.25
CA SER A 221 -22.66 3.00 16.28
C SER A 221 -21.78 2.96 15.03
N ALA A 222 -21.76 4.05 14.26
CA ALA A 222 -20.81 4.16 13.13
C ALA A 222 -19.35 4.16 13.60
N ALA A 223 -18.46 3.63 12.78
CA ALA A 223 -17.02 3.69 13.02
C ALA A 223 -16.54 5.15 12.96
N VAL A 224 -15.86 5.60 14.02
CA VAL A 224 -15.26 6.94 14.12
C VAL A 224 -13.73 6.91 14.10
N ALA A 225 -13.15 5.73 14.34
CA ALA A 225 -11.74 5.47 14.15
C ALA A 225 -11.50 3.97 13.88
N ALA A 226 -10.48 3.64 13.13
CA ALA A 226 -10.11 2.26 12.84
C ALA A 226 -8.60 2.15 12.59
N MET A 227 -8.06 0.94 12.81
CA MET A 227 -6.72 0.54 12.39
C MET A 227 -6.70 -0.96 12.12
N PHE A 228 -5.77 -1.40 11.28
CA PHE A 228 -5.64 -2.79 10.87
C PHE A 228 -4.42 -3.42 11.52
N PHE A 229 -4.50 -4.68 11.89
CA PHE A 229 -3.40 -5.44 12.47
C PHE A 229 -3.01 -6.62 11.59
N GLY A 230 -1.74 -6.68 11.24
CA GLY A 230 -1.19 -7.67 10.34
C GLY A 230 -1.58 -7.42 8.88
N LYS A 231 -0.69 -7.79 7.99
CA LYS A 231 -0.93 -7.78 6.55
C LYS A 231 -0.03 -8.84 5.94
N GLY A 232 -0.31 -10.10 6.28
CA GLY A 232 0.49 -11.20 5.75
C GLY A 232 2.00 -11.02 6.00
N ALA A 233 2.80 -11.19 4.95
CA ALA A 233 4.24 -11.18 5.01
C ALA A 233 4.85 -9.81 5.35
N ASP A 234 4.24 -8.70 4.92
CA ASP A 234 4.84 -7.37 5.05
C ASP A 234 4.77 -6.81 6.47
N PHE A 235 3.62 -7.01 7.13
CA PHE A 235 3.34 -6.41 8.44
C PHE A 235 2.75 -7.40 9.44
N PRO A 236 3.42 -8.53 9.74
CA PRO A 236 2.83 -9.63 10.53
C PRO A 236 2.52 -9.24 11.98
N ASN A 237 3.24 -8.27 12.56
CA ASN A 237 3.06 -7.81 13.94
C ASN A 237 2.93 -6.28 14.01
N THR A 238 2.21 -5.70 13.08
CA THR A 238 2.17 -4.25 12.91
C THR A 238 0.73 -3.78 12.79
N TRP A 239 0.39 -2.72 13.53
CA TRP A 239 -0.78 -1.90 13.31
C TRP A 239 -0.51 -0.92 12.18
N HIS A 240 -1.45 -0.72 11.29
CA HIS A 240 -1.29 0.17 10.14
C HIS A 240 -2.60 0.84 9.74
N SER A 241 -2.51 1.84 8.85
CA SER A 241 -3.66 2.61 8.34
C SER A 241 -4.54 3.16 9.46
N LEU A 242 -3.91 3.86 10.42
CA LEU A 242 -4.64 4.57 11.48
C LEU A 242 -5.56 5.61 10.87
N THR A 243 -6.85 5.32 10.86
CA THR A 243 -7.90 6.11 10.23
C THR A 243 -8.77 6.76 11.28
N LEU A 244 -8.96 8.08 11.21
CA LEU A 244 -9.76 8.87 12.16
C LEU A 244 -10.85 9.63 11.39
N GLU A 245 -12.02 9.86 12.01
CA GLU A 245 -13.08 10.64 11.41
C GLU A 245 -12.64 12.11 11.20
N PRO A 246 -12.45 12.56 9.96
CA PRO A 246 -11.82 13.85 9.67
C PRO A 246 -12.71 15.06 10.00
N ASN A 247 -14.04 14.86 10.10
CA ASN A 247 -14.98 15.92 10.43
C ASN A 247 -15.00 16.28 11.92
N GLN A 248 -14.21 15.58 12.75
CA GLN A 248 -14.04 15.92 14.15
C GLN A 248 -12.97 17.00 14.35
N PRO A 249 -13.09 17.87 15.38
CA PRO A 249 -12.03 18.78 15.74
C PRO A 249 -10.69 18.05 16.00
N VAL A 250 -9.57 18.64 15.63
CA VAL A 250 -8.22 18.04 15.80
C VAL A 250 -7.97 17.50 17.21
N PRO A 251 -8.32 18.21 18.32
CA PRO A 251 -8.17 17.65 19.66
C PRO A 251 -8.95 16.36 19.88
N THR A 252 -10.15 16.25 19.31
CA THR A 252 -10.98 15.04 19.36
C THR A 252 -10.35 13.92 18.55
N GLN A 253 -9.88 14.18 17.35
CA GLN A 253 -9.14 13.18 16.53
C GLN A 253 -7.94 12.63 17.30
N ILE A 254 -7.14 13.49 17.94
CA ILE A 254 -6.01 13.06 18.76
C ILE A 254 -6.46 12.19 19.92
N GLN A 255 -7.57 12.54 20.59
CA GLN A 255 -8.12 11.73 21.68
C GLN A 255 -8.57 10.35 21.19
N LEU A 256 -9.29 10.28 20.07
CA LEU A 256 -9.72 9.01 19.46
C LEU A 256 -8.52 8.13 19.08
N GLY A 257 -7.49 8.74 18.48
CA GLY A 257 -6.25 8.04 18.13
C GLY A 257 -5.52 7.48 19.35
N LYS A 258 -5.40 8.26 20.42
CA LYS A 258 -4.82 7.79 21.71
C LYS A 258 -5.58 6.62 22.29
N MET A 259 -6.90 6.68 22.31
CA MET A 259 -7.76 5.60 22.77
C MET A 259 -7.56 4.33 21.96
N LEU A 260 -7.49 4.46 20.63
CA LEU A 260 -7.31 3.34 19.72
C LEU A 260 -5.94 2.68 19.91
N ILE A 261 -4.87 3.48 20.00
CA ILE A 261 -3.50 2.99 20.25
C ILE A 261 -3.39 2.32 21.64
N ALA A 262 -3.98 2.90 22.69
CA ALA A 262 -4.01 2.28 24.01
C ALA A 262 -4.68 0.91 23.97
N LYS A 263 -5.82 0.77 23.25
CA LYS A 263 -6.51 -0.51 23.08
C LYS A 263 -5.71 -1.50 22.24
N ALA A 264 -5.02 -1.03 21.21
CA ALA A 264 -4.14 -1.84 20.39
C ALA A 264 -3.02 -2.48 21.22
N LEU A 265 -2.42 -1.72 22.13
CA LEU A 265 -1.39 -2.19 23.08
C LEU A 265 -1.91 -3.28 24.05
N GLU A 266 -3.15 -3.13 24.53
CA GLU A 266 -3.77 -4.17 25.35
C GLU A 266 -3.97 -5.48 24.59
N LEU A 267 -4.37 -5.39 23.32
CA LEU A 267 -4.70 -6.55 22.48
C LEU A 267 -3.45 -7.26 21.94
N LYS A 268 -2.43 -6.50 21.57
CA LYS A 268 -1.21 -6.98 20.91
C LYS A 268 0.02 -6.30 21.51
N SER A 269 0.39 -6.73 22.71
CA SER A 269 1.63 -6.28 23.37
C SER A 269 2.86 -6.58 22.52
N GLY A 270 3.78 -5.64 22.43
CA GLY A 270 5.00 -5.78 21.64
C GLY A 270 4.84 -5.57 20.14
N SER A 271 3.68 -5.04 19.69
CA SER A 271 3.45 -4.69 18.29
C SER A 271 4.10 -3.37 17.89
N GLN A 272 4.15 -3.15 16.59
CA GLN A 272 4.61 -1.90 15.98
C GLN A 272 3.42 -1.12 15.40
N LEU A 273 3.61 0.16 15.13
CA LEU A 273 2.64 1.01 14.44
C LEU A 273 3.30 1.64 13.21
N HIS A 274 2.74 1.40 12.05
CA HIS A 274 3.15 2.00 10.79
C HIS A 274 2.32 3.26 10.51
N ILE A 275 2.98 4.37 10.24
CA ILE A 275 2.38 5.64 9.81
C ILE A 275 3.00 6.05 8.48
N GLU A 276 2.16 6.24 7.49
CA GLU A 276 2.54 6.47 6.09
C GLU A 276 3.09 7.87 5.83
N THR A 277 2.88 8.83 6.74
CA THR A 277 3.32 10.22 6.56
C THR A 277 3.49 10.96 7.88
N SER A 278 4.43 11.91 7.89
CA SER A 278 4.59 12.86 9.00
C SER A 278 3.44 13.87 9.12
N ASP A 279 2.61 14.02 8.10
CA ASP A 279 1.47 14.94 8.09
C ASP A 279 0.22 14.38 8.79
N HIS A 280 0.27 13.10 9.21
CA HIS A 280 -0.81 12.49 9.98
C HIS A 280 -1.05 13.26 11.29
N VAL A 281 -2.31 13.56 11.61
CA VAL A 281 -2.70 14.36 12.79
C VAL A 281 -2.13 13.84 14.12
N MET A 282 -1.91 12.53 14.23
CA MET A 282 -1.33 11.86 15.38
C MET A 282 0.21 11.86 15.39
N PHE A 283 0.87 12.19 14.26
CA PHE A 283 2.30 11.97 14.10
C PHE A 283 3.12 12.62 15.20
N ARG A 284 2.87 13.90 15.49
CA ARG A 284 3.63 14.63 16.51
C ARG A 284 3.53 13.95 17.88
N TRP A 285 2.31 13.58 18.31
CA TRP A 285 2.14 12.93 19.61
C TRP A 285 2.79 11.55 19.64
N ILE A 286 2.67 10.76 18.57
CA ILE A 286 3.28 9.42 18.46
C ILE A 286 4.81 9.57 18.50
N ASN A 287 5.36 10.49 17.70
CA ASN A 287 6.80 10.77 17.62
C ASN A 287 7.42 11.22 18.95
N ASP A 288 6.67 12.01 19.74
CA ASP A 288 7.12 12.47 21.06
C ASP A 288 6.98 11.37 22.15
N THR A 289 6.26 10.29 21.87
CA THR A 289 5.90 9.23 22.82
C THR A 289 6.67 7.93 22.61
N PHE A 290 6.94 7.58 21.36
CA PHE A 290 7.50 6.28 20.97
C PHE A 290 8.79 6.40 20.17
N GLU A 291 9.69 5.45 20.34
CA GLU A 291 10.83 5.29 19.45
C GLU A 291 10.36 4.87 18.06
N HIS A 292 11.03 5.34 17.02
CA HIS A 292 10.66 5.01 15.65
C HIS A 292 11.86 4.78 14.74
N LYS A 293 11.59 4.05 13.67
CA LYS A 293 12.47 3.88 12.51
C LYS A 293 11.84 4.54 11.29
N ARG A 294 12.59 5.40 10.62
CA ARG A 294 12.24 5.93 9.30
C ARG A 294 12.49 4.84 8.26
N LEU A 295 11.51 4.56 7.42
CA LEU A 295 11.59 3.60 6.32
C LEU A 295 11.73 4.37 5.00
N GLU A 296 12.81 4.14 4.29
CA GLU A 296 13.00 4.65 2.93
C GLU A 296 12.84 3.48 1.97
N ASN A 297 11.60 3.17 1.60
CA ASN A 297 11.24 2.04 0.78
C ASN A 297 10.32 2.40 -0.39
N PHE A 298 9.58 3.52 -0.30
CA PHE A 298 8.74 3.99 -1.39
C PHE A 298 9.57 4.75 -2.42
N MET A 299 9.52 4.27 -3.67
CA MET A 299 10.27 4.86 -4.78
C MET A 299 9.32 5.21 -5.91
N ILE A 300 9.59 6.32 -6.58
CA ILE A 300 8.89 6.76 -7.77
C ILE A 300 9.85 7.01 -8.93
N CYS A 301 9.40 6.73 -10.15
CA CYS A 301 10.10 7.00 -11.38
C CYS A 301 9.20 7.83 -12.30
N ARG A 302 9.79 8.84 -12.94
CA ARG A 302 9.19 9.58 -14.06
C ARG A 302 9.86 9.19 -15.35
N PHE A 303 9.08 8.90 -16.37
CA PHE A 303 9.60 8.51 -17.69
C PHE A 303 8.83 9.22 -18.80
N THR A 304 9.53 9.55 -19.88
CA THR A 304 8.94 10.22 -21.05
C THR A 304 8.75 9.24 -22.20
N LYS A 305 7.77 9.53 -23.05
CA LYS A 305 7.38 8.70 -24.20
C LYS A 305 8.50 8.46 -25.22
N ASN A 306 9.65 9.13 -25.13
CA ASN A 306 10.74 9.03 -26.10
C ASN A 306 12.11 9.26 -25.47
N ALA A 307 12.63 8.31 -24.72
CA ALA A 307 14.08 8.28 -24.45
C ALA A 307 14.88 7.70 -25.67
N ALA A 308 14.18 7.28 -26.72
CA ALA A 308 14.82 6.66 -27.89
C ALA A 308 14.88 7.57 -29.13
N SER A 309 14.22 8.72 -29.19
CA SER A 309 14.20 9.57 -30.40
C SER A 309 14.62 11.03 -30.24
N ASP A 310 14.71 11.60 -29.02
CA ASP A 310 14.95 13.01 -28.85
C ASP A 310 16.22 13.37 -28.08
N ALA A 311 17.36 13.08 -28.71
CA ALA A 311 18.63 13.77 -28.39
C ALA A 311 18.68 15.21 -28.92
N ARG A 312 17.57 15.79 -29.38
CA ARG A 312 17.50 17.19 -29.86
C ARG A 312 16.16 17.81 -29.52
N HIS A 313 16.16 18.67 -28.56
CA HIS A 313 15.30 19.80 -28.20
C HIS A 313 14.77 19.72 -26.76
N SER A 314 15.61 20.20 -25.86
CA SER A 314 15.16 20.69 -24.57
C SER A 314 14.63 22.11 -24.77
N SER A 315 13.34 22.32 -24.68
CA SER A 315 12.77 23.61 -24.28
C SER A 315 11.40 23.42 -23.64
N ASN A 316 11.37 23.69 -22.34
CA ASN A 316 10.29 24.21 -21.53
C ASN A 316 8.85 23.95 -21.97
N HIS A 317 8.16 23.08 -21.22
CA HIS A 317 6.88 23.42 -20.61
C HIS A 317 6.54 22.39 -19.53
N ASP A 318 6.93 22.72 -18.31
CA ASP A 318 6.53 22.05 -17.08
C ASP A 318 5.04 22.36 -16.85
N LYS A 319 4.14 21.54 -17.40
CA LYS A 319 2.71 21.64 -17.13
C LYS A 319 2.38 20.60 -16.06
N GLY A 320 2.36 21.05 -14.80
CA GLY A 320 1.62 20.38 -13.74
C GLY A 320 2.14 18.97 -13.36
N THR A 321 3.46 18.80 -13.30
CA THR A 321 4.03 17.60 -12.70
C THR A 321 3.72 17.59 -11.20
N ILE A 322 2.99 16.57 -10.76
CA ILE A 322 2.71 16.36 -9.33
C ILE A 322 4.04 16.08 -8.63
N ASP A 323 4.29 16.74 -7.49
CA ASP A 323 5.47 16.48 -6.69
C ASP A 323 5.41 15.04 -6.14
N PRO A 324 6.41 14.17 -6.42
CA PRO A 324 6.44 12.81 -5.90
C PRO A 324 6.37 12.74 -4.37
N SER A 325 6.86 13.76 -3.66
CA SER A 325 6.78 13.83 -2.21
C SER A 325 5.37 14.05 -1.69
N SER A 326 4.41 14.41 -2.54
CA SER A 326 3.01 14.60 -2.18
C SER A 326 2.18 13.32 -2.14
N PHE A 327 2.70 12.19 -2.66
CA PHE A 327 1.98 10.93 -2.63
C PHE A 327 2.16 10.21 -1.30
N VAL A 328 1.05 9.90 -0.65
CA VAL A 328 0.98 8.98 0.49
C VAL A 328 0.26 7.72 0.04
N VAL A 329 0.99 6.61 -0.09
CA VAL A 329 0.41 5.33 -0.50
C VAL A 329 -0.04 4.58 0.75
N PRO A 330 -1.34 4.31 0.92
CA PRO A 330 -1.82 3.51 2.04
C PRO A 330 -1.14 2.14 2.09
N SER A 331 -0.75 1.70 3.29
CA SER A 331 0.03 0.47 3.49
C SER A 331 -0.64 -0.78 2.92
N PHE A 332 -1.97 -0.84 2.90
CA PHE A 332 -2.71 -1.98 2.34
C PHE A 332 -2.70 -2.03 0.79
N LEU A 333 -2.27 -0.97 0.11
CA LEU A 333 -2.08 -0.93 -1.35
C LEU A 333 -0.65 -1.29 -1.78
N SER A 334 0.30 -1.43 -0.86
CA SER A 334 1.65 -1.91 -1.19
C SER A 334 1.61 -3.38 -1.63
N ILE A 335 2.39 -3.75 -2.66
CA ILE A 335 2.44 -5.08 -3.28
C ILE A 335 3.85 -5.65 -3.34
#